data_cd2ce7e5a0fc8078baaa6bfb32037cee
#
_entry.id   cd2ce7e5a0fc8078baaa6bfb32037cee
#
_cell.length_a   1.000
_cell.length_b   1.000
_cell.length_c   1.000
_cell.angle_alpha   90.00
_cell.angle_beta   90.00
_cell.angle_gamma   90.00
#
_symmetry.space_group_name_H-M   'P 1'
#
loop_
_entity.id
_entity.type
_entity.pdbx_description
1 polymer ?
#
loop_
_entity_poly.entity_id
_entity_poly.type
_entity_poly.pdbx_seq_one_letter_code
_entity_poly.pdbx_strand_id
1 'polypeptide(L)'
;TEFARDRSFGYTHSRLDEWCEEKTAGAYPASETTCIPLEMLRRLDVDGVAQLLDGVKGFRKVVVNAAAYEDVKVFLAGYLKACAAGKRFMFRTAAAVPKLLGGVADRPLLTREELVNGHSQNGGLIVAGSHVQKTTDQLAELTAGLADLEQIEFHVSRALEDGGLQAEAARVRALAEASLRAGRDTLVYTSRKRMDVAGLDKEQQLKLSVDISNAVTSVVADLGIQPAFIVAKGGITSSDIGVRALRVRRALVMGQIAPGVPVWRTDGESKFPYMPYVIFPGNVGDRTTLLQVVRRLRGE
;
A
#
# COMPACT_ATOMS: atom_id res chain seq x y z
N THR A 1 -11.55 1.85 14.92
CA THR A 1 -10.19 1.71 14.38
C THR A 1 -9.45 3.05 14.43
N GLU A 2 -8.12 3.04 14.33
CA GLU A 2 -7.31 4.26 14.19
C GLU A 2 -7.71 5.11 12.98
N PHE A 3 -8.16 4.47 11.91
CA PHE A 3 -8.63 5.13 10.69
C PHE A 3 -9.90 5.97 10.88
N ALA A 4 -10.76 5.60 11.81
CA ALA A 4 -11.95 6.38 12.13
C ALA A 4 -11.58 7.77 12.70
N ARG A 5 -10.41 7.88 13.33
CA ARG A 5 -9.89 9.12 13.94
C ARG A 5 -8.98 9.92 13.02
N ASP A 6 -8.77 9.46 11.78
CA ASP A 6 -7.95 10.18 10.80
C ASP A 6 -8.59 11.54 10.48
N ARG A 7 -7.75 12.59 10.40
CA ARG A 7 -8.24 13.97 10.17
C ARG A 7 -8.85 14.17 8.78
N SER A 8 -8.39 13.39 7.79
CA SER A 8 -8.82 13.54 6.39
C SER A 8 -9.86 12.49 5.99
N PHE A 9 -9.71 11.27 6.48
CA PHE A 9 -10.51 10.11 6.09
C PHE A 9 -11.37 9.55 7.21
N GLY A 10 -11.34 10.16 8.40
CA GLY A 10 -12.09 9.74 9.57
C GLY A 10 -13.58 9.59 9.30
N TYR A 11 -14.23 8.74 10.07
CA TYR A 11 -15.66 8.45 9.95
C TYR A 11 -16.25 8.09 11.32
N THR A 12 -17.57 8.22 11.45
CA THR A 12 -18.29 7.92 12.68
C THR A 12 -19.09 6.63 12.60
N HIS A 13 -19.45 6.18 11.40
CA HIS A 13 -20.25 4.98 11.16
C HIS A 13 -19.41 3.87 10.50
N SER A 14 -19.41 2.66 11.09
CA SER A 14 -18.69 1.50 10.54
C SER A 14 -19.55 0.61 9.64
N ARG A 15 -20.87 0.70 9.72
CA ARG A 15 -21.76 0.07 8.75
C ARG A 15 -21.60 0.77 7.40
N LEU A 16 -21.43 0.03 6.33
CA LEU A 16 -21.08 0.62 5.03
C LEU A 16 -22.24 1.41 4.40
N ASP A 17 -23.49 1.08 4.69
CA ASP A 17 -24.66 1.83 4.28
C ASP A 17 -24.70 3.22 4.95
N GLU A 18 -24.53 3.27 6.28
CA GLU A 18 -24.43 4.50 7.06
C GLU A 18 -23.17 5.30 6.71
N TRP A 19 -22.04 4.60 6.47
CA TRP A 19 -20.81 5.22 6.01
C TRP A 19 -20.99 5.89 4.63
N CYS A 20 -21.72 5.26 3.70
CA CYS A 20 -22.03 5.86 2.40
C CYS A 20 -22.85 7.14 2.56
N GLU A 21 -23.86 7.12 3.42
CA GLU A 21 -24.66 8.32 3.73
C GLU A 21 -23.77 9.43 4.33
N GLU A 22 -22.96 9.12 5.34
CA GLU A 22 -22.01 10.05 5.96
C GLU A 22 -21.06 10.68 4.94
N LYS A 23 -20.43 9.85 4.10
CA LYS A 23 -19.41 10.32 3.14
C LYS A 23 -19.98 11.05 1.93
N THR A 24 -21.26 10.92 1.69
CA THR A 24 -21.96 11.62 0.61
C THR A 24 -22.82 12.79 1.11
N ALA A 25 -22.69 13.15 2.40
CA ALA A 25 -23.48 14.19 3.04
C ALA A 25 -25.00 13.99 2.81
N GLY A 26 -25.46 12.75 2.94
CA GLY A 26 -26.87 12.38 2.77
C GLY A 26 -27.35 12.21 1.32
N ALA A 27 -26.48 12.40 0.32
CA ALA A 27 -26.90 12.24 -1.08
C ALA A 27 -27.31 10.78 -1.43
N TYR A 28 -26.84 9.80 -0.67
CA TYR A 28 -27.23 8.40 -0.76
C TYR A 28 -27.59 7.88 0.63
N PRO A 29 -28.85 8.01 1.05
CA PRO A 29 -29.30 7.57 2.36
C PRO A 29 -29.10 6.08 2.60
N ALA A 30 -28.77 5.69 3.84
CA ALA A 30 -28.60 4.29 4.23
C ALA A 30 -29.88 3.47 3.95
N SER A 31 -31.07 4.08 4.14
CA SER A 31 -32.36 3.46 3.86
C SER A 31 -32.60 3.12 2.39
N GLU A 32 -31.88 3.74 1.46
CA GLU A 32 -31.96 3.47 0.02
C GLU A 32 -30.80 2.58 -0.50
N THR A 33 -29.88 2.20 0.40
CA THR A 33 -28.78 1.31 0.07
C THR A 33 -29.26 -0.15 0.05
N THR A 34 -29.02 -0.84 -1.04
CA THR A 34 -29.32 -2.29 -1.13
C THR A 34 -28.25 -3.07 -0.38
N CYS A 35 -28.61 -3.76 0.69
CA CYS A 35 -27.70 -4.61 1.43
C CYS A 35 -27.95 -6.09 1.05
N ILE A 36 -26.93 -6.79 0.56
CA ILE A 36 -26.94 -8.24 0.34
C ILE A 36 -26.42 -8.89 1.63
N PRO A 37 -27.28 -9.58 2.39
CA PRO A 37 -26.90 -10.16 3.67
C PRO A 37 -26.07 -11.43 3.50
N LEU A 38 -25.20 -11.72 4.48
CA LEU A 38 -24.34 -12.90 4.48
C LEU A 38 -25.14 -14.21 4.41
N GLU A 39 -26.29 -14.26 5.08
CA GLU A 39 -27.16 -15.43 5.12
C GLU A 39 -27.70 -15.81 3.73
N MET A 40 -27.98 -14.82 2.87
CA MET A 40 -28.40 -15.06 1.48
C MET A 40 -27.28 -15.75 0.71
N LEU A 41 -26.04 -15.27 0.85
CA LEU A 41 -24.87 -15.84 0.19
C LEU A 41 -24.61 -17.28 0.67
N ARG A 42 -24.72 -17.52 1.98
CA ARG A 42 -24.51 -18.86 2.56
C ARG A 42 -25.61 -19.87 2.23
N ARG A 43 -26.82 -19.41 1.90
CA ARG A 43 -27.86 -20.27 1.34
C ARG A 43 -27.71 -20.51 -0.16
N LEU A 44 -26.66 -19.98 -0.79
CA LEU A 44 -26.39 -20.08 -2.20
C LEU A 44 -27.52 -19.48 -3.07
N ASP A 45 -28.20 -18.44 -2.56
CA ASP A 45 -29.34 -17.80 -3.22
C ASP A 45 -28.90 -16.85 -4.34
N VAL A 46 -28.35 -17.43 -5.39
CA VAL A 46 -27.84 -16.71 -6.58
C VAL A 46 -28.94 -15.92 -7.28
N ASP A 47 -30.17 -16.48 -7.34
CA ASP A 47 -31.30 -15.84 -8.01
C ASP A 47 -31.84 -14.67 -7.19
N GLY A 48 -31.89 -14.79 -5.87
CA GLY A 48 -32.23 -13.69 -4.98
C GLY A 48 -31.22 -12.52 -5.07
N VAL A 49 -29.91 -12.83 -5.16
CA VAL A 49 -28.90 -11.81 -5.39
C VAL A 49 -29.12 -11.09 -6.72
N ALA A 50 -29.36 -11.84 -7.82
CA ALA A 50 -29.62 -11.26 -9.12
C ALA A 50 -30.87 -10.36 -9.12
N GLN A 51 -31.96 -10.80 -8.47
CA GLN A 51 -33.19 -10.02 -8.32
C GLN A 51 -32.99 -8.72 -7.53
N LEU A 52 -32.25 -8.76 -6.42
CA LEU A 52 -31.90 -7.54 -5.66
C LEU A 52 -31.12 -6.57 -6.54
N LEU A 53 -30.12 -7.07 -7.29
CA LEU A 53 -29.30 -6.25 -8.18
C LEU A 53 -30.12 -5.69 -9.36
N ASP A 54 -31.10 -6.42 -9.87
CA ASP A 54 -32.00 -5.94 -10.92
C ASP A 54 -32.85 -4.74 -10.45
N GLY A 55 -33.24 -4.73 -9.19
CA GLY A 55 -33.97 -3.62 -8.56
C GLY A 55 -33.15 -2.32 -8.40
N VAL A 56 -31.81 -2.39 -8.49
CA VAL A 56 -30.94 -1.21 -8.28
C VAL A 56 -31.02 -0.25 -9.46
N LYS A 57 -31.30 1.02 -9.21
CA LYS A 57 -31.43 2.10 -10.21
C LYS A 57 -30.77 3.39 -9.73
N GLY A 58 -30.53 4.32 -10.63
CA GLY A 58 -30.13 5.69 -10.28
C GLY A 58 -28.81 5.81 -9.53
N PHE A 59 -27.83 4.94 -9.83
CA PHE A 59 -26.51 4.92 -9.17
C PHE A 59 -26.58 4.63 -7.65
N ARG A 60 -27.67 4.00 -7.18
CA ARG A 60 -27.81 3.60 -5.78
C ARG A 60 -26.69 2.65 -5.36
N LYS A 61 -26.38 2.67 -4.09
CA LYS A 61 -25.29 1.89 -3.51
C LYS A 61 -25.74 0.47 -3.19
N VAL A 62 -24.82 -0.48 -3.36
CA VAL A 62 -25.01 -1.86 -2.96
C VAL A 62 -23.90 -2.23 -2.00
N VAL A 63 -24.25 -2.73 -0.83
CA VAL A 63 -23.33 -3.26 0.16
C VAL A 63 -23.45 -4.76 0.19
N VAL A 64 -22.32 -5.46 0.08
CA VAL A 64 -22.25 -6.94 0.09
C VAL A 64 -21.55 -7.39 1.36
N ASN A 65 -22.27 -8.11 2.22
CA ASN A 65 -21.72 -8.67 3.44
C ASN A 65 -21.18 -10.08 3.15
N ALA A 66 -19.84 -10.18 3.04
CA ALA A 66 -19.14 -11.43 2.78
C ALA A 66 -18.01 -11.61 3.78
N ALA A 67 -17.77 -12.83 4.25
CA ALA A 67 -16.72 -13.19 5.21
C ALA A 67 -15.67 -14.14 4.61
N ALA A 68 -15.97 -14.82 3.51
CA ALA A 68 -15.08 -15.77 2.84
C ALA A 68 -15.15 -15.62 1.32
N TYR A 69 -14.20 -16.21 0.62
CA TYR A 69 -14.21 -16.23 -0.85
C TYR A 69 -15.46 -16.94 -1.42
N GLU A 70 -15.95 -17.95 -0.72
CA GLU A 70 -17.16 -18.68 -1.09
C GLU A 70 -18.39 -17.77 -1.12
N ASP A 71 -18.52 -16.88 -0.14
CA ASP A 71 -19.59 -15.88 -0.10
C ASP A 71 -19.49 -14.94 -1.33
N VAL A 72 -18.29 -14.48 -1.63
CA VAL A 72 -18.06 -13.60 -2.79
C VAL A 72 -18.34 -14.31 -4.10
N LYS A 73 -18.05 -15.62 -4.23
CA LYS A 73 -18.39 -16.41 -5.43
C LYS A 73 -19.89 -16.44 -5.69
N VAL A 74 -20.69 -16.64 -4.65
CA VAL A 74 -22.16 -16.63 -4.76
C VAL A 74 -22.67 -15.26 -5.19
N PHE A 75 -22.15 -14.18 -4.57
CA PHE A 75 -22.44 -12.82 -5.01
C PHE A 75 -22.11 -12.61 -6.49
N LEU A 76 -20.91 -13.02 -6.92
CA LEU A 76 -20.46 -12.85 -8.31
C LEU A 76 -21.31 -13.66 -9.31
N ALA A 77 -21.81 -14.85 -8.93
CA ALA A 77 -22.74 -15.61 -9.76
C ALA A 77 -24.04 -14.83 -9.99
N GLY A 78 -24.63 -14.24 -8.94
CA GLY A 78 -25.81 -13.38 -9.06
C GLY A 78 -25.53 -12.09 -9.85
N TYR A 79 -24.36 -11.48 -9.61
CA TYR A 79 -23.90 -10.31 -10.37
C TYR A 79 -23.79 -10.59 -11.86
N LEU A 80 -23.19 -11.72 -12.26
CA LEU A 80 -23.08 -12.10 -13.67
C LEU A 80 -24.45 -12.33 -14.31
N LYS A 81 -25.43 -12.91 -13.58
CA LYS A 81 -26.82 -13.01 -14.05
C LYS A 81 -27.45 -11.63 -14.29
N ALA A 82 -27.27 -10.69 -13.35
CA ALA A 82 -27.77 -9.34 -13.51
C ALA A 82 -27.11 -8.60 -14.69
N CYS A 83 -25.80 -8.82 -14.90
CA CYS A 83 -25.09 -8.28 -16.07
C CYS A 83 -25.60 -8.87 -17.39
N ALA A 84 -25.88 -10.17 -17.43
CA ALA A 84 -26.47 -10.83 -18.61
C ALA A 84 -27.87 -10.28 -18.93
N ALA A 85 -28.62 -9.81 -17.91
CA ALA A 85 -29.90 -9.11 -18.08
C ALA A 85 -29.73 -7.62 -18.44
N GLY A 86 -28.50 -7.14 -18.71
CA GLY A 86 -28.22 -5.77 -19.18
C GLY A 86 -27.86 -4.77 -18.09
N LYS A 87 -27.75 -5.19 -16.81
CA LYS A 87 -27.30 -4.31 -15.74
C LYS A 87 -25.81 -3.99 -15.85
N ARG A 88 -25.42 -2.80 -15.38
CA ARG A 88 -24.02 -2.36 -15.29
C ARG A 88 -23.73 -1.81 -13.91
N PHE A 89 -22.62 -2.22 -13.34
CA PHE A 89 -22.20 -1.81 -11.99
C PHE A 89 -20.78 -1.32 -12.00
N MET A 90 -20.49 -0.36 -11.12
CA MET A 90 -19.14 0.06 -10.80
C MET A 90 -18.77 -0.47 -9.41
N PHE A 91 -17.60 -1.05 -9.30
CA PHE A 91 -17.10 -1.62 -8.06
C PHE A 91 -16.20 -0.65 -7.29
N ARG A 92 -16.43 -0.56 -5.98
CA ARG A 92 -15.45 -0.13 -5.01
C ARG A 92 -15.19 -1.30 -4.08
N THR A 93 -14.09 -2.00 -4.27
CA THR A 93 -13.86 -3.29 -3.63
C THR A 93 -12.40 -3.49 -3.25
N ALA A 94 -12.14 -4.45 -2.36
CA ALA A 94 -10.81 -4.98 -2.11
C ALA A 94 -10.44 -6.06 -3.14
N ALA A 95 -9.26 -6.66 -2.99
CA ALA A 95 -8.66 -7.59 -3.95
C ALA A 95 -9.46 -8.89 -4.19
N ALA A 96 -10.34 -9.28 -3.26
CA ALA A 96 -11.11 -10.51 -3.36
C ALA A 96 -12.01 -10.56 -4.60
N VAL A 97 -12.73 -9.47 -4.90
CA VAL A 97 -13.64 -9.42 -6.04
C VAL A 97 -12.90 -9.53 -7.38
N PRO A 98 -11.90 -8.69 -7.71
CA PRO A 98 -11.17 -8.84 -8.97
C PRO A 98 -10.43 -10.18 -9.08
N LYS A 99 -9.92 -10.74 -7.98
CA LYS A 99 -9.31 -12.08 -7.98
C LYS A 99 -10.31 -13.13 -8.48
N LEU A 100 -11.50 -13.19 -7.87
CA LEU A 100 -12.49 -14.21 -8.18
C LEU A 100 -13.16 -13.97 -9.54
N LEU A 101 -13.47 -12.72 -9.87
CA LEU A 101 -14.07 -12.35 -11.15
C LEU A 101 -13.11 -12.61 -12.32
N GLY A 102 -11.81 -12.41 -12.10
CA GLY A 102 -10.76 -12.68 -13.08
C GLY A 102 -10.27 -14.14 -13.10
N GLY A 103 -10.81 -15.02 -12.25
CA GLY A 103 -10.37 -16.42 -12.18
C GLY A 103 -8.93 -16.59 -11.76
N VAL A 104 -8.37 -15.65 -10.99
CA VAL A 104 -6.97 -15.67 -10.59
C VAL A 104 -6.73 -16.74 -9.53
N ALA A 105 -5.92 -17.74 -9.88
CA ALA A 105 -5.54 -18.82 -8.96
C ALA A 105 -4.64 -18.34 -7.82
N ASP A 106 -4.65 -19.06 -6.70
CA ASP A 106 -3.70 -18.85 -5.61
C ASP A 106 -2.30 -19.28 -6.05
N ARG A 107 -1.31 -18.52 -5.59
CA ARG A 107 0.11 -18.78 -5.79
C ARG A 107 0.82 -18.76 -4.43
N PRO A 108 1.81 -19.66 -4.20
CA PRO A 108 2.65 -19.58 -3.02
C PRO A 108 3.34 -18.22 -2.89
N LEU A 109 3.71 -17.88 -1.66
CA LEU A 109 4.51 -16.67 -1.43
C LEU A 109 5.87 -16.80 -2.11
N LEU A 110 6.35 -15.70 -2.68
CA LEU A 110 7.61 -15.63 -3.39
C LEU A 110 8.79 -16.00 -2.49
N THR A 111 9.74 -16.77 -3.04
CA THR A 111 11.00 -17.11 -2.41
C THR A 111 12.11 -16.12 -2.82
N ARG A 112 13.26 -16.19 -2.15
CA ARG A 112 14.42 -15.37 -2.50
C ARG A 112 14.90 -15.65 -3.92
N GLU A 113 14.98 -16.93 -4.30
CA GLU A 113 15.47 -17.39 -5.61
C GLU A 113 14.62 -16.82 -6.77
N GLU A 114 13.32 -16.63 -6.55
CA GLU A 114 12.43 -16.00 -7.52
C GLU A 114 12.65 -14.49 -7.63
N LEU A 115 13.14 -13.84 -6.56
CA LEU A 115 13.24 -12.40 -6.44
C LEU A 115 14.63 -11.85 -6.72
N VAL A 116 15.66 -12.42 -6.09
CA VAL A 116 17.02 -11.89 -6.10
C VAL A 116 17.90 -12.73 -7.02
N ASN A 117 17.99 -12.34 -8.28
CA ASN A 117 18.72 -13.08 -9.32
C ASN A 117 20.22 -12.71 -9.42
N GLY A 118 20.86 -12.32 -8.32
CA GLY A 118 22.30 -12.04 -8.29
C GLY A 118 22.75 -10.81 -9.10
N HIS A 119 21.84 -9.95 -9.52
CA HIS A 119 22.16 -8.80 -10.38
C HIS A 119 22.85 -7.64 -9.65
N SER A 120 22.89 -7.64 -8.33
CA SER A 120 23.57 -6.60 -7.55
C SER A 120 24.34 -7.20 -6.39
N GLN A 121 25.61 -6.80 -6.22
CA GLN A 121 26.42 -7.08 -5.02
C GLN A 121 26.15 -6.06 -3.89
N ASN A 122 25.37 -5.04 -4.18
CA ASN A 122 25.00 -4.01 -3.20
C ASN A 122 23.93 -4.55 -2.22
N GLY A 123 23.84 -3.94 -1.06
CA GLY A 123 22.76 -4.22 -0.08
C GLY A 123 21.39 -3.80 -0.60
N GLY A 124 20.35 -4.24 0.10
CA GLY A 124 18.97 -3.85 -0.14
C GLY A 124 18.61 -2.52 0.53
N LEU A 125 17.66 -1.80 -0.04
CA LEU A 125 17.17 -0.52 0.50
C LEU A 125 15.74 -0.66 1.00
N ILE A 126 15.52 -0.28 2.26
CA ILE A 126 14.18 -0.17 2.86
C ILE A 126 13.88 1.32 3.05
N VAL A 127 12.74 1.81 2.55
CA VAL A 127 12.32 3.21 2.70
C VAL A 127 10.97 3.26 3.40
N ALA A 128 10.90 3.93 4.56
CA ALA A 128 9.69 4.07 5.36
C ALA A 128 9.35 5.55 5.60
N GLY A 129 8.42 6.09 4.80
CA GLY A 129 7.94 7.47 4.93
C GLY A 129 6.72 7.65 5.84
N SER A 130 6.02 6.58 6.20
CA SER A 130 4.80 6.63 7.01
C SER A 130 5.12 6.72 8.50
N HIS A 131 4.43 7.61 9.22
CA HIS A 131 4.53 7.80 10.69
C HIS A 131 3.38 7.16 11.48
N VAL A 132 2.55 6.31 10.85
CA VAL A 132 1.52 5.56 11.59
C VAL A 132 2.14 4.59 12.57
N GLN A 133 1.46 4.34 13.71
CA GLN A 133 1.98 3.52 14.81
C GLN A 133 2.39 2.11 14.35
N LYS A 134 1.58 1.47 13.50
CA LYS A 134 1.92 0.15 12.93
C LYS A 134 3.29 0.15 12.22
N THR A 135 3.62 1.20 11.47
CA THR A 135 4.94 1.30 10.83
C THR A 135 6.04 1.46 11.88
N THR A 136 5.81 2.25 12.93
CA THR A 136 6.76 2.40 14.03
C THR A 136 7.06 1.06 14.70
N ASP A 137 6.02 0.29 15.00
CA ASP A 137 6.16 -1.04 15.61
C ASP A 137 6.92 -2.02 14.70
N GLN A 138 6.62 -2.01 13.39
CA GLN A 138 7.32 -2.86 12.42
C GLN A 138 8.79 -2.46 12.23
N LEU A 139 9.11 -1.18 12.28
CA LEU A 139 10.50 -0.70 12.24
C LEU A 139 11.26 -1.12 13.50
N ALA A 140 10.64 -1.03 14.68
CA ALA A 140 11.26 -1.47 15.93
C ALA A 140 11.62 -2.97 15.89
N GLU A 141 10.71 -3.84 15.39
CA GLU A 141 10.99 -5.25 15.21
C GLU A 141 12.08 -5.51 14.16
N LEU A 142 12.06 -4.78 13.06
CA LEU A 142 13.07 -4.88 12.01
C LEU A 142 14.46 -4.56 12.56
N THR A 143 14.60 -3.43 13.26
CA THR A 143 15.90 -2.98 13.79
C THR A 143 16.41 -3.85 14.94
N ALA A 144 15.52 -4.38 15.77
CA ALA A 144 15.87 -5.34 16.82
C ALA A 144 16.28 -6.70 16.24
N GLY A 145 15.64 -7.12 15.14
CA GLY A 145 15.87 -8.42 14.52
C GLY A 145 17.06 -8.50 13.56
N LEU A 146 17.63 -7.37 13.13
CA LEU A 146 18.76 -7.29 12.18
C LEU A 146 19.82 -6.34 12.70
N ALA A 147 20.79 -6.87 13.44
CA ALA A 147 21.85 -6.08 14.09
C ALA A 147 22.82 -5.40 13.10
N ASP A 148 22.91 -5.91 11.87
CA ASP A 148 23.77 -5.43 10.78
C ASP A 148 23.06 -4.43 9.85
N LEU A 149 21.79 -4.13 10.11
CA LEU A 149 21.01 -3.16 9.33
C LEU A 149 21.50 -1.73 9.59
N GLU A 150 21.97 -1.06 8.56
CA GLU A 150 22.28 0.36 8.64
C GLU A 150 20.99 1.18 8.73
N GLN A 151 20.91 2.08 9.71
CA GLN A 151 19.74 2.88 9.99
C GLN A 151 20.02 4.36 9.77
N ILE A 152 19.29 4.98 8.86
CA ILE A 152 19.48 6.38 8.48
C ILE A 152 18.16 7.13 8.67
N GLU A 153 18.08 7.97 9.69
CA GLU A 153 16.92 8.85 9.87
C GLU A 153 16.97 10.00 8.87
N PHE A 154 15.84 10.26 8.22
CA PHE A 154 15.56 11.47 7.47
C PHE A 154 14.88 12.46 8.42
N HIS A 155 15.59 13.51 8.79
CA HIS A 155 15.12 14.49 9.77
C HIS A 155 14.09 15.45 9.14
N VAL A 156 12.81 15.20 9.38
CA VAL A 156 11.71 15.99 8.79
C VAL A 156 11.69 17.44 9.29
N SER A 157 12.31 17.74 10.45
CA SER A 157 12.45 19.10 10.99
C SER A 157 13.22 20.04 10.06
N ARG A 158 14.07 19.51 9.19
CA ARG A 158 14.80 20.28 8.18
C ARG A 158 13.89 20.98 7.17
N ALA A 159 12.62 20.58 7.09
CA ALA A 159 11.60 21.25 6.27
C ALA A 159 11.30 22.70 6.73
N LEU A 160 11.71 23.08 7.94
CA LEU A 160 11.55 24.44 8.47
C LEU A 160 12.74 25.36 8.11
N GLU A 161 13.76 24.81 7.48
CA GLU A 161 14.97 25.53 7.08
C GLU A 161 14.98 25.75 5.56
N ASP A 162 15.43 26.89 5.11
CA ASP A 162 15.58 27.18 3.68
C ASP A 162 16.60 26.21 3.04
N GLY A 163 16.19 25.50 2.00
CA GLY A 163 17.02 24.45 1.38
C GLY A 163 17.28 23.22 2.26
N GLY A 164 16.70 23.15 3.47
CA GLY A 164 16.99 22.12 4.45
C GLY A 164 16.58 20.71 4.00
N LEU A 165 15.45 20.54 3.30
CA LEU A 165 15.03 19.24 2.77
C LEU A 165 15.96 18.72 1.68
N GLN A 166 16.47 19.58 0.82
CA GLN A 166 17.42 19.23 -0.25
C GLN A 166 18.77 18.80 0.35
N ALA A 167 19.26 19.56 1.34
CA ALA A 167 20.49 19.21 2.05
C ALA A 167 20.36 17.87 2.80
N GLU A 168 19.21 17.64 3.44
CA GLU A 168 18.94 16.39 4.14
C GLU A 168 18.83 15.20 3.18
N ALA A 169 18.16 15.36 2.06
CA ALA A 169 18.08 14.32 1.01
C ALA A 169 19.47 13.95 0.48
N ALA A 170 20.34 14.95 0.25
CA ALA A 170 21.72 14.72 -0.18
C ALA A 170 22.55 13.99 0.90
N ARG A 171 22.41 14.35 2.17
CA ARG A 171 23.07 13.67 3.30
C ARG A 171 22.64 12.20 3.39
N VAL A 172 21.32 11.96 3.40
CA VAL A 172 20.75 10.59 3.52
C VAL A 172 21.16 9.74 2.33
N ARG A 173 21.11 10.29 1.12
CA ARG A 173 21.58 9.60 -0.10
C ARG A 173 23.03 9.19 0.00
N ALA A 174 23.94 10.09 0.38
CA ALA A 174 25.37 9.80 0.48
C ALA A 174 25.65 8.66 1.48
N LEU A 175 25.01 8.69 2.66
CA LEU A 175 25.13 7.64 3.66
C LEU A 175 24.55 6.30 3.15
N ALA A 176 23.37 6.33 2.52
CA ALA A 176 22.74 5.14 1.95
C ALA A 176 23.63 4.52 0.87
N GLU A 177 24.18 5.30 -0.05
CA GLU A 177 25.07 4.79 -1.10
C GLU A 177 26.32 4.15 -0.52
N ALA A 178 26.94 4.74 0.50
CA ALA A 178 28.13 4.19 1.15
C ALA A 178 27.81 2.82 1.80
N SER A 179 26.69 2.72 2.50
CA SER A 179 26.25 1.49 3.14
C SER A 179 25.90 0.40 2.11
N LEU A 180 25.10 0.76 1.10
CA LEU A 180 24.69 -0.18 0.04
C LEU A 180 25.88 -0.72 -0.74
N ARG A 181 26.89 0.12 -1.10
CA ARG A 181 28.16 -0.32 -1.74
C ARG A 181 28.96 -1.27 -0.88
N ALA A 182 28.87 -1.16 0.42
CA ALA A 182 29.50 -2.08 1.37
C ALA A 182 28.73 -3.42 1.49
N GLY A 183 27.67 -3.63 0.70
CA GLY A 183 26.84 -4.84 0.74
C GLY A 183 25.87 -4.88 1.94
N ARG A 184 25.71 -3.78 2.69
CA ARG A 184 24.83 -3.73 3.85
C ARG A 184 23.44 -3.26 3.45
N ASP A 185 22.42 -3.95 3.98
CA ASP A 185 21.04 -3.47 3.86
C ASP A 185 20.85 -2.18 4.67
N THR A 186 20.11 -1.26 4.09
CA THR A 186 19.97 0.09 4.61
C THR A 186 18.50 0.45 4.78
N LEU A 187 18.13 0.87 5.99
CA LEU A 187 16.82 1.44 6.30
C LEU A 187 16.92 2.97 6.30
N VAL A 188 16.19 3.60 5.39
CA VAL A 188 15.92 5.04 5.42
C VAL A 188 14.50 5.25 5.94
N TYR A 189 14.35 6.03 7.01
CA TYR A 189 13.04 6.29 7.60
C TYR A 189 12.90 7.75 8.04
N THR A 190 11.70 8.31 7.92
CA THR A 190 11.41 9.66 8.40
C THR A 190 11.32 9.68 9.91
N SER A 191 11.63 10.83 10.53
CA SER A 191 11.42 11.05 11.96
C SER A 191 10.05 10.54 12.40
N ARG A 192 10.00 9.77 13.49
CA ARG A 192 8.78 9.05 13.90
C ARG A 192 7.71 9.96 14.51
N LYS A 193 8.09 11.15 14.96
CA LYS A 193 7.14 12.15 15.41
C LYS A 193 6.60 12.93 14.22
N ARG A 194 5.28 12.91 14.03
CA ARG A 194 4.63 13.75 13.02
C ARG A 194 4.94 15.21 13.30
N MET A 195 5.29 15.94 12.26
CA MET A 195 5.53 17.38 12.35
C MET A 195 4.22 18.12 12.08
N ASP A 196 3.58 18.58 13.16
CA ASP A 196 2.47 19.52 13.10
C ASP A 196 3.03 20.92 13.46
N VAL A 197 3.08 21.82 12.49
CA VAL A 197 3.61 23.18 12.72
C VAL A 197 2.47 24.08 13.15
N ALA A 198 2.61 24.68 14.34
CA ALA A 198 1.62 25.63 14.85
C ALA A 198 1.51 26.85 13.92
N GLY A 199 0.29 27.30 13.65
CA GLY A 199 0.02 28.46 12.79
C GLY A 199 -0.13 28.16 11.30
N LEU A 200 0.16 26.94 10.82
CA LEU A 200 -0.14 26.56 9.45
C LEU A 200 -1.61 26.12 9.33
N ASP A 201 -2.26 26.59 8.27
CA ASP A 201 -3.57 26.08 7.87
C ASP A 201 -3.51 24.66 7.26
N LYS A 202 -4.67 24.08 6.92
CA LYS A 202 -4.74 22.71 6.38
C LYS A 202 -4.00 22.55 5.05
N GLU A 203 -4.06 23.54 4.19
CA GLU A 203 -3.42 23.52 2.86
C GLU A 203 -1.91 23.62 2.99
N GLN A 204 -1.43 24.52 3.83
CA GLN A 204 -0.01 24.67 4.14
C GLN A 204 0.56 23.41 4.80
N GLN A 205 -0.16 22.79 5.73
CA GLN A 205 0.25 21.54 6.36
C GLN A 205 0.29 20.38 5.36
N LEU A 206 -0.66 20.32 4.42
CA LEU A 206 -0.65 19.34 3.33
C LEU A 206 0.54 19.55 2.41
N LYS A 207 0.80 20.80 2.00
CA LYS A 207 1.97 21.15 1.17
C LYS A 207 3.27 20.71 1.83
N LEU A 208 3.45 21.01 3.11
CA LEU A 208 4.62 20.59 3.88
C LEU A 208 4.81 19.05 3.85
N SER A 209 3.71 18.31 4.01
CA SER A 209 3.73 16.84 3.96
C SER A 209 4.13 16.35 2.57
N VAL A 210 3.66 17.00 1.51
CA VAL A 210 4.03 16.70 0.11
C VAL A 210 5.51 17.01 -0.14
N ASP A 211 6.01 18.15 0.35
CA ASP A 211 7.41 18.55 0.18
C ASP A 211 8.37 17.56 0.88
N ILE A 212 8.02 17.09 2.08
CA ILE A 212 8.76 16.04 2.79
C ILE A 212 8.73 14.72 1.98
N SER A 213 7.56 14.30 1.46
CA SER A 213 7.44 13.08 0.63
C SER A 213 8.29 13.19 -0.63
N ASN A 214 8.30 14.35 -1.27
CA ASN A 214 9.12 14.63 -2.44
C ASN A 214 10.62 14.51 -2.14
N ALA A 215 11.07 15.06 -1.00
CA ALA A 215 12.46 15.00 -0.58
C ALA A 215 12.90 13.56 -0.24
N VAL A 216 12.05 12.77 0.43
CA VAL A 216 12.33 11.34 0.68
C VAL A 216 12.40 10.57 -0.65
N THR A 217 11.50 10.86 -1.59
CA THR A 217 11.50 10.23 -2.92
C THR A 217 12.75 10.58 -3.71
N SER A 218 13.27 11.83 -3.59
CA SER A 218 14.49 12.25 -4.28
C SER A 218 15.74 11.50 -3.82
N VAL A 219 15.79 11.02 -2.57
CA VAL A 219 16.87 10.15 -2.10
C VAL A 219 17.03 8.93 -3.03
N VAL A 220 15.92 8.29 -3.41
CA VAL A 220 15.93 7.14 -4.34
C VAL A 220 16.10 7.57 -5.79
N ALA A 221 15.46 8.70 -6.18
CA ALA A 221 15.56 9.23 -7.54
C ALA A 221 17.00 9.57 -7.93
N ASP A 222 17.80 10.05 -6.97
CA ASP A 222 19.18 10.50 -7.21
C ASP A 222 20.24 9.46 -6.83
N LEU A 223 19.84 8.26 -6.34
CA LEU A 223 20.77 7.17 -6.06
C LEU A 223 21.58 6.81 -7.31
N GLY A 224 22.91 6.83 -7.19
CA GLY A 224 23.84 6.49 -8.27
C GLY A 224 24.15 4.99 -8.41
N ILE A 225 23.57 4.15 -7.54
CA ILE A 225 23.82 2.70 -7.52
C ILE A 225 22.48 1.94 -7.44
N GLN A 226 22.45 0.76 -8.04
CA GLN A 226 21.30 -0.14 -7.97
C GLN A 226 21.38 -0.98 -6.69
N PRO A 227 20.39 -0.90 -5.77
CA PRO A 227 20.29 -1.83 -4.66
C PRO A 227 19.95 -3.24 -5.13
N ALA A 228 20.18 -4.26 -4.29
CA ALA A 228 19.74 -5.63 -4.57
C ALA A 228 18.20 -5.71 -4.66
N PHE A 229 17.51 -4.93 -3.84
CA PHE A 229 16.06 -4.77 -3.83
C PHE A 229 15.67 -3.44 -3.20
N ILE A 230 14.44 -2.99 -3.41
CA ILE A 230 13.85 -1.89 -2.66
C ILE A 230 12.56 -2.36 -2.01
N VAL A 231 12.41 -2.09 -0.70
CA VAL A 231 11.16 -2.21 0.04
C VAL A 231 10.65 -0.81 0.35
N ALA A 232 9.55 -0.39 -0.26
CA ALA A 232 8.92 0.90 0.03
C ALA A 232 7.71 0.71 0.94
N LYS A 233 7.79 1.23 2.16
CA LYS A 233 6.78 1.09 3.20
C LYS A 233 5.89 2.31 3.29
N GLY A 234 4.62 2.12 2.94
CA GLY A 234 3.57 3.15 2.91
C GLY A 234 2.98 3.33 1.53
N GLY A 235 1.67 3.61 1.44
CA GLY A 235 0.96 3.73 0.16
C GLY A 235 1.52 4.85 -0.73
N ILE A 236 1.63 6.07 -0.20
CA ILE A 236 2.18 7.23 -0.93
C ILE A 236 3.66 6.99 -1.23
N THR A 237 4.45 6.57 -0.24
CA THR A 237 5.89 6.32 -0.41
C THR A 237 6.17 5.30 -1.51
N SER A 238 5.42 4.18 -1.54
CA SER A 238 5.62 3.17 -2.57
C SER A 238 5.16 3.63 -3.95
N SER A 239 4.07 4.41 -4.04
CA SER A 239 3.63 4.98 -5.31
C SER A 239 4.67 5.96 -5.87
N ASP A 240 5.12 6.92 -5.06
CA ASP A 240 6.06 7.97 -5.49
C ASP A 240 7.44 7.38 -5.85
N ILE A 241 7.97 6.46 -5.05
CA ILE A 241 9.22 5.79 -5.37
C ILE A 241 9.08 5.00 -6.68
N GLY A 242 8.02 4.21 -6.85
CA GLY A 242 7.81 3.40 -8.05
C GLY A 242 7.71 4.26 -9.32
N VAL A 243 6.84 5.27 -9.30
CA VAL A 243 6.51 6.06 -10.48
C VAL A 243 7.54 7.16 -10.75
N ARG A 244 7.95 7.89 -9.71
CA ARG A 244 8.77 9.11 -9.86
C ARG A 244 10.26 8.86 -9.73
N ALA A 245 10.67 8.06 -8.72
CA ALA A 245 12.09 7.77 -8.52
C ALA A 245 12.60 6.68 -9.46
N LEU A 246 11.92 5.54 -9.51
CA LEU A 246 12.31 4.41 -10.35
C LEU A 246 11.83 4.55 -11.79
N ARG A 247 10.91 5.48 -12.08
CA ARG A 247 10.33 5.73 -13.41
C ARG A 247 9.68 4.49 -14.02
N VAL A 248 9.07 3.65 -13.18
CA VAL A 248 8.39 2.44 -13.63
C VAL A 248 7.16 2.82 -14.46
N ARG A 249 7.17 2.46 -15.72
CA ARG A 249 6.02 2.61 -16.65
C ARG A 249 5.30 1.28 -16.82
N ARG A 250 6.04 0.19 -16.77
CA ARG A 250 5.56 -1.19 -16.81
C ARG A 250 6.33 -2.00 -15.78
N ALA A 251 5.69 -2.97 -15.19
CA ALA A 251 6.34 -3.91 -14.28
C ALA A 251 5.72 -5.30 -14.41
N LEU A 252 6.52 -6.33 -14.18
CA LEU A 252 5.99 -7.66 -13.99
C LEU A 252 5.54 -7.81 -12.54
N VAL A 253 4.26 -8.10 -12.32
CA VAL A 253 3.74 -8.46 -10.99
C VAL A 253 4.21 -9.88 -10.69
N MET A 254 5.21 -10.00 -9.80
CA MET A 254 5.83 -11.28 -9.45
C MET A 254 4.91 -12.15 -8.59
N GLY A 255 4.15 -11.54 -7.71
CA GLY A 255 3.30 -12.18 -6.71
C GLY A 255 3.39 -11.46 -5.37
N GLN A 256 3.22 -12.18 -4.27
CA GLN A 256 3.30 -11.66 -2.91
C GLN A 256 4.48 -12.27 -2.16
N ILE A 257 5.26 -11.46 -1.44
CA ILE A 257 6.33 -11.92 -0.55
C ILE A 257 5.80 -12.21 0.88
N ALA A 258 4.72 -11.54 1.25
CA ALA A 258 3.90 -11.78 2.44
C ALA A 258 2.45 -11.50 2.08
N PRO A 259 1.44 -12.02 2.79
CA PRO A 259 0.04 -11.75 2.50
C PRO A 259 -0.24 -10.25 2.41
N GLY A 260 -0.75 -9.78 1.25
CA GLY A 260 -1.03 -8.39 0.98
C GLY A 260 0.20 -7.50 0.68
N VAL A 261 1.38 -8.08 0.49
CA VAL A 261 2.63 -7.37 0.15
C VAL A 261 3.10 -7.81 -1.25
N PRO A 262 2.65 -7.12 -2.31
CA PRO A 262 3.04 -7.47 -3.68
C PRO A 262 4.47 -7.05 -4.00
N VAL A 263 5.06 -7.78 -4.93
CA VAL A 263 6.39 -7.50 -5.50
C VAL A 263 6.28 -7.30 -6.99
N TRP A 264 6.87 -6.24 -7.48
CA TRP A 264 7.10 -5.99 -8.88
C TRP A 264 8.56 -6.29 -9.25
N ARG A 265 8.77 -6.73 -10.48
CA ARG A 265 10.07 -6.65 -11.13
C ARG A 265 10.00 -5.50 -12.13
N THR A 266 10.87 -4.50 -11.95
CA THR A 266 10.96 -3.32 -12.82
C THR A 266 11.33 -3.73 -14.24
N ASP A 267 10.92 -2.96 -15.24
CA ASP A 267 11.27 -3.23 -16.64
C ASP A 267 12.66 -2.69 -17.01
N GLY A 268 13.07 -2.92 -18.28
CA GLY A 268 14.37 -2.49 -18.78
C GLY A 268 14.52 -0.98 -18.95
N GLU A 269 13.42 -0.21 -18.94
CA GLU A 269 13.42 1.25 -19.07
C GLU A 269 13.41 1.98 -17.71
N SER A 270 13.20 1.23 -16.63
CA SER A 270 13.23 1.77 -15.27
C SER A 270 14.63 2.18 -14.88
N LYS A 271 14.75 3.12 -13.92
CA LYS A 271 16.05 3.58 -13.39
C LYS A 271 16.96 2.42 -12.95
N PHE A 272 16.40 1.41 -12.31
CA PHE A 272 17.08 0.18 -11.91
C PHE A 272 16.37 -1.00 -12.58
N PRO A 273 16.89 -1.45 -13.73
CA PRO A 273 16.25 -2.49 -14.52
C PRO A 273 16.22 -3.85 -13.80
N TYR A 274 15.10 -4.56 -13.96
CA TYR A 274 14.87 -5.93 -13.51
C TYR A 274 15.03 -6.14 -12.00
N MET A 275 14.97 -5.07 -11.22
CA MET A 275 15.11 -5.08 -9.76
C MET A 275 13.80 -5.48 -9.08
N PRO A 276 13.84 -6.29 -7.98
CA PRO A 276 12.69 -6.52 -7.14
C PRO A 276 12.29 -5.25 -6.39
N TYR A 277 11.05 -4.85 -6.57
CA TYR A 277 10.45 -3.69 -5.91
C TYR A 277 9.26 -4.14 -5.06
N VAL A 278 9.43 -4.12 -3.75
CA VAL A 278 8.41 -4.55 -2.79
C VAL A 278 7.54 -3.35 -2.42
N ILE A 279 6.25 -3.45 -2.73
CA ILE A 279 5.24 -2.46 -2.38
C ILE A 279 4.62 -2.89 -1.06
N PHE A 280 5.07 -2.30 0.05
CA PHE A 280 4.59 -2.67 1.37
C PHE A 280 3.53 -1.67 1.87
N PRO A 281 2.23 -2.01 1.86
CA PRO A 281 1.19 -1.08 2.30
C PRO A 281 1.33 -0.67 3.77
N GLY A 282 0.92 0.56 4.11
CA GLY A 282 1.09 1.11 5.46
C GLY A 282 0.38 0.33 6.56
N ASN A 283 -0.75 -0.29 6.24
CA ASN A 283 -1.65 -0.95 7.19
C ASN A 283 -1.63 -2.48 7.13
N VAL A 284 -0.76 -3.08 6.34
CA VAL A 284 -0.68 -4.54 6.12
C VAL A 284 0.31 -5.20 7.08
N GLY A 285 0.02 -6.44 7.43
CA GLY A 285 0.86 -7.29 8.26
C GLY A 285 0.74 -7.02 9.77
N ASP A 286 1.39 -7.85 10.54
CA ASP A 286 1.61 -7.69 11.98
C ASP A 286 2.96 -6.99 12.27
N ARG A 287 3.36 -6.94 13.55
CA ARG A 287 4.60 -6.29 13.98
C ARG A 287 5.84 -6.88 13.32
N THR A 288 5.87 -8.19 13.08
CA THR A 288 7.04 -8.93 12.57
C THR A 288 7.10 -9.01 11.05
N THR A 289 6.01 -8.68 10.34
CA THR A 289 5.90 -8.92 8.90
C THR A 289 6.99 -8.20 8.08
N LEU A 290 7.39 -6.98 8.45
CA LEU A 290 8.45 -6.27 7.73
C LEU A 290 9.81 -6.95 7.90
N LEU A 291 10.13 -7.41 9.12
CA LEU A 291 11.33 -8.21 9.41
C LEU A 291 11.33 -9.51 8.59
N GLN A 292 10.21 -10.23 8.58
CA GLN A 292 10.09 -11.48 7.79
C GLN A 292 10.28 -11.24 6.29
N VAL A 293 9.77 -10.13 5.75
CA VAL A 293 9.96 -9.75 4.34
C VAL A 293 11.44 -9.50 4.05
N VAL A 294 12.14 -8.75 4.91
CA VAL A 294 13.57 -8.45 4.69
C VAL A 294 14.42 -9.72 4.84
N ARG A 295 14.16 -10.56 5.86
CA ARG A 295 14.83 -11.86 6.00
C ARG A 295 14.65 -12.75 4.78
N ARG A 296 13.44 -12.83 4.25
CA ARG A 296 13.16 -13.60 3.02
C ARG A 296 13.94 -13.06 1.81
N LEU A 297 14.09 -11.75 1.69
CA LEU A 297 14.91 -11.13 0.63
C LEU A 297 16.41 -11.43 0.83
N ARG A 298 16.87 -11.59 2.07
CA ARG A 298 18.23 -12.03 2.42
C ARG A 298 18.46 -13.52 2.22
N GLY A 299 17.40 -14.34 2.26
CA GLY A 299 17.46 -15.81 2.24
C GLY A 299 17.66 -16.41 3.63
N GLU A 300 17.15 -15.75 4.64
CA GLU A 300 17.14 -16.17 6.05
C GLU A 300 15.77 -16.75 6.45
#